data_c1969755bb5bf8879c54c661018e8aa9
#
_entry.id   c1969755bb5bf8879c54c661018e8aa9
#
_cell.length_a   1.000
_cell.length_b   1.000
_cell.length_c   1.000
_cell.angle_alpha   90.00
_cell.angle_beta   90.00
_cell.angle_gamma   90.00
#
_symmetry.space_group_name_H-M   'P 1'
#
loop_
_entity.id
_entity.type
_entity.pdbx_description
1 polymer ?
#
loop_
_entity_poly.entity_id
_entity_poly.type
_entity_poly.pdbx_seq_one_letter_code
_entity_poly.pdbx_strand_id
1 'polypeptide(L)'
;MKKFLSTLLYTAAATLLFSACGMTANTVSSPVEPTVKSNEKTAVNNKALVYFSKDISPVSLIKLYDKINQDIHGKVAIKIHTGEKNGPNILPREMVMALQQHVPDSNLVETNTFYKGDRYTTASHRETLKVNGWDFCTVDIMDEEGAVMLPVKGGKHFQEMSIAKNMLNYDSMIVLTHFKGHTMGGFGGSMKNIAIGNADGRIGKAMLHTSDPSNPWEYSQERFMENMAESAKATTDFFGKQIIYINVLRNMSVDCDCAGLAAAPPTTPDIGILASTDILAVDQASIYLIFALPDAAKHDLQERIESRRGLRQLSYMK
;
A
#
# COMPACT_ATOMS: atom_id res chain seq x y z
N MET A 1 -21.70 -39.84 -33.81
CA MET A 1 -22.91 -39.44 -34.62
C MET A 1 -23.17 -37.96 -34.32
N LYS A 2 -23.15 -37.17 -35.44
CA LYS A 2 -23.80 -35.87 -35.74
C LYS A 2 -23.72 -34.76 -34.65
N LYS A 3 -22.88 -33.68 -34.83
CA LYS A 3 -23.05 -32.41 -35.60
C LYS A 3 -24.25 -31.58 -35.12
N PHE A 4 -24.01 -30.33 -34.69
CA PHE A 4 -24.31 -29.14 -35.48
C PHE A 4 -23.73 -27.85 -34.89
N LEU A 5 -23.06 -27.10 -35.76
CA LEU A 5 -22.70 -25.69 -35.68
C LEU A 5 -23.94 -24.80 -35.78
N SER A 6 -23.93 -23.60 -35.22
CA SER A 6 -24.40 -22.43 -35.97
C SER A 6 -23.89 -21.10 -35.38
N THR A 7 -23.17 -20.40 -36.22
CA THR A 7 -22.76 -19.01 -36.19
C THR A 7 -23.93 -18.11 -36.59
N LEU A 8 -24.12 -16.95 -35.95
CA LEU A 8 -24.82 -15.83 -36.56
C LEU A 8 -24.24 -14.48 -36.15
N LEU A 9 -23.59 -13.81 -37.13
CA LEU A 9 -23.33 -12.37 -37.18
C LEU A 9 -24.63 -11.63 -37.57
N TYR A 10 -24.85 -10.46 -36.95
CA TYR A 10 -25.70 -9.43 -37.56
C TYR A 10 -25.09 -8.05 -37.37
N THR A 11 -24.65 -7.49 -38.48
CA THR A 11 -24.39 -6.06 -38.72
C THR A 11 -25.65 -5.43 -39.32
N ALA A 12 -26.06 -4.26 -38.87
CA ALA A 12 -26.94 -3.39 -39.61
C ALA A 12 -26.64 -1.92 -39.29
N ALA A 13 -26.08 -1.26 -40.29
CA ALA A 13 -26.03 0.19 -40.39
C ALA A 13 -27.35 0.67 -41.04
N ALA A 14 -27.94 1.74 -40.55
CA ALA A 14 -29.00 2.46 -41.24
C ALA A 14 -28.72 3.95 -41.27
N THR A 15 -28.36 4.40 -42.47
CA THR A 15 -28.23 5.80 -42.88
C THR A 15 -29.62 6.24 -43.40
N LEU A 16 -30.16 7.36 -42.94
CA LEU A 16 -31.31 8.02 -43.53
C LEU A 16 -30.96 9.46 -43.84
N LEU A 17 -30.86 9.69 -45.15
CA LEU A 17 -30.85 11.02 -45.82
C LEU A 17 -32.28 11.48 -46.04
N PHE A 18 -32.62 12.70 -45.68
CA PHE A 18 -33.72 13.44 -46.28
C PHE A 18 -33.25 14.81 -46.79
N SER A 19 -33.55 15.04 -48.06
CA SER A 19 -33.22 16.20 -48.84
C SER A 19 -34.48 17.05 -49.06
N ALA A 20 -34.26 18.36 -49.14
CA ALA A 20 -34.92 19.40 -49.91
C ALA A 20 -36.24 19.99 -49.40
N CYS A 21 -36.34 21.25 -49.23
CA CYS A 21 -36.80 22.21 -50.21
C CYS A 21 -36.83 23.62 -49.59
N GLY A 22 -36.35 24.61 -50.31
CA GLY A 22 -36.22 25.96 -49.87
C GLY A 22 -37.53 26.78 -49.91
N MET A 23 -37.50 27.85 -49.11
CA MET A 23 -38.23 29.12 -49.47
C MET A 23 -37.60 30.30 -48.69
N THR A 24 -37.32 31.34 -49.43
CA THR A 24 -36.81 32.63 -48.99
C THR A 24 -37.89 33.49 -48.31
N ALA A 25 -37.55 34.12 -47.19
CA ALA A 25 -38.16 35.39 -46.81
C ALA A 25 -37.39 36.11 -45.65
N ASN A 26 -36.93 37.27 -45.98
CA ASN A 26 -36.79 38.51 -45.23
C ASN A 26 -36.23 38.55 -43.78
N THR A 27 -35.14 39.31 -43.74
CA THR A 27 -34.44 39.94 -42.64
C THR A 27 -35.31 40.68 -41.64
N VAL A 28 -35.19 40.32 -40.34
CA VAL A 28 -35.42 41.23 -39.21
C VAL A 28 -34.26 41.03 -38.26
N SER A 29 -33.50 42.12 -38.06
CA SER A 29 -32.42 42.19 -37.08
C SER A 29 -32.95 42.15 -35.65
N SER A 30 -32.57 41.14 -34.86
CA SER A 30 -32.77 41.07 -33.43
C SER A 30 -31.43 41.16 -32.67
N PRO A 31 -31.41 41.65 -31.44
CA PRO A 31 -30.20 42.11 -30.76
C PRO A 31 -29.28 40.93 -30.38
N VAL A 32 -27.99 41.16 -30.49
CA VAL A 32 -26.95 40.28 -30.04
C VAL A 32 -26.94 40.16 -28.53
N GLU A 33 -27.39 39.03 -27.99
CA GLU A 33 -27.15 38.67 -26.59
C GLU A 33 -25.65 38.33 -26.40
N PRO A 34 -25.02 38.78 -25.30
CA PRO A 34 -23.65 38.46 -25.01
C PRO A 34 -23.56 36.97 -24.66
N THR A 35 -22.85 36.20 -25.49
CA THR A 35 -22.45 34.85 -25.20
C THR A 35 -21.57 34.83 -23.94
N VAL A 36 -22.15 34.44 -22.82
CA VAL A 36 -21.40 34.05 -21.61
C VAL A 36 -20.64 32.78 -21.97
N LYS A 37 -19.32 32.92 -22.19
CA LYS A 37 -18.44 31.79 -22.21
C LYS A 37 -18.50 31.11 -20.85
N SER A 38 -19.20 30.00 -20.76
CA SER A 38 -19.10 29.09 -19.63
C SER A 38 -17.65 28.62 -19.56
N ASN A 39 -16.91 29.10 -18.57
CA ASN A 39 -15.67 28.47 -18.14
C ASN A 39 -16.05 27.09 -17.60
N GLU A 40 -16.12 26.10 -18.47
CA GLU A 40 -15.98 24.72 -18.06
C GLU A 40 -14.59 24.60 -17.41
N LYS A 41 -14.54 24.67 -16.09
CA LYS A 41 -13.42 24.12 -15.33
C LYS A 41 -13.36 22.65 -15.70
N THR A 42 -12.46 22.30 -16.59
CA THR A 42 -12.03 20.93 -16.78
C THR A 42 -11.67 20.40 -15.39
N ALA A 43 -12.53 19.60 -14.81
CA ALA A 43 -12.21 18.85 -13.61
C ALA A 43 -10.99 18.00 -14.00
N VAL A 44 -9.82 18.39 -13.49
CA VAL A 44 -8.61 17.58 -13.59
C VAL A 44 -8.97 16.28 -12.89
N ASN A 45 -9.11 15.22 -13.70
CA ASN A 45 -9.47 13.89 -13.21
C ASN A 45 -8.21 13.33 -12.53
N ASN A 46 -7.95 13.74 -11.28
CA ASN A 46 -6.82 13.33 -10.45
C ASN A 46 -7.01 11.87 -9.99
N LYS A 47 -7.08 10.95 -10.95
CA LYS A 47 -7.05 9.52 -10.64
C LYS A 47 -5.59 9.16 -10.37
N ALA A 48 -5.33 8.60 -9.21
CA ALA A 48 -4.04 8.02 -8.88
C ALA A 48 -3.74 6.82 -9.82
N LEU A 49 -2.50 6.75 -10.30
CA LEU A 49 -2.05 5.65 -11.17
C LEU A 49 -1.50 4.51 -10.33
N VAL A 50 -1.88 3.28 -10.69
CA VAL A 50 -1.29 2.06 -10.15
C VAL A 50 -0.75 1.23 -11.31
N TYR A 51 0.55 0.97 -11.29
CA TYR A 51 1.19 0.06 -12.23
C TYR A 51 1.14 -1.36 -11.70
N PHE A 52 0.96 -2.34 -12.59
CA PHE A 52 0.83 -3.74 -12.23
C PHE A 52 1.67 -4.65 -13.12
N SER A 53 2.31 -5.66 -12.52
CA SER A 53 2.96 -6.76 -13.21
C SER A 53 2.52 -8.11 -12.62
N LYS A 54 2.17 -9.06 -13.48
CA LYS A 54 1.95 -10.46 -13.06
C LYS A 54 3.27 -11.17 -12.75
N ASP A 55 4.37 -10.73 -13.37
CA ASP A 55 5.69 -11.29 -13.12
C ASP A 55 6.23 -10.78 -11.77
N ILE A 56 6.53 -11.70 -10.87
CA ILE A 56 7.02 -11.43 -9.50
C ILE A 56 8.55 -11.65 -9.45
N SER A 57 9.26 -11.22 -10.48
CA SER A 57 10.71 -11.27 -10.52
C SER A 57 11.35 -9.98 -10.01
N PRO A 58 12.65 -10.02 -9.58
CA PRO A 58 13.41 -8.82 -9.29
C PRO A 58 13.44 -7.82 -10.45
N VAL A 59 13.47 -8.31 -11.69
CA VAL A 59 13.47 -7.48 -12.90
C VAL A 59 12.16 -6.70 -13.03
N SER A 60 11.03 -7.35 -12.78
CA SER A 60 9.72 -6.68 -12.82
C SER A 60 9.54 -5.68 -11.68
N LEU A 61 10.07 -5.97 -10.50
CA LEU A 61 10.09 -5.04 -9.37
C LEU A 61 10.85 -3.75 -9.76
N ILE A 62 12.04 -3.86 -10.31
CA ILE A 62 12.85 -2.73 -10.76
C ILE A 62 12.12 -1.93 -11.84
N LYS A 63 11.54 -2.60 -12.85
CA LYS A 63 10.77 -1.91 -13.90
C LYS A 63 9.57 -1.13 -13.36
N LEU A 64 8.92 -1.61 -12.33
CA LEU A 64 7.82 -0.90 -11.68
C LEU A 64 8.33 0.28 -10.84
N TYR A 65 9.42 0.09 -10.10
CA TYR A 65 10.10 1.18 -9.39
C TYR A 65 10.48 2.32 -10.35
N ASP A 66 11.08 2.02 -11.50
CA ASP A 66 11.51 3.01 -12.50
C ASP A 66 10.33 3.80 -13.11
N LYS A 67 9.08 3.32 -12.95
CA LYS A 67 7.88 4.05 -13.39
C LYS A 67 7.41 5.12 -12.41
N ILE A 68 7.81 5.04 -11.15
CA ILE A 68 7.25 5.86 -10.07
C ILE A 68 8.30 6.58 -9.22
N ASN A 69 9.60 6.49 -9.58
CA ASN A 69 10.72 6.97 -8.76
C ASN A 69 11.13 8.43 -9.02
N GLN A 70 10.33 9.22 -9.75
CA GLN A 70 10.73 10.55 -10.23
C GLN A 70 11.08 11.55 -9.12
N ASP A 71 10.43 11.40 -7.97
CA ASP A 71 10.65 12.26 -6.79
C ASP A 71 11.59 11.62 -5.74
N ILE A 72 12.12 10.41 -5.99
CA ILE A 72 13.04 9.71 -5.08
C ILE A 72 14.46 10.21 -5.28
N HIS A 73 15.07 10.68 -4.21
CA HIS A 73 16.44 11.22 -4.23
C HIS A 73 17.10 11.16 -2.85
N GLY A 74 18.38 11.52 -2.78
CA GLY A 74 19.17 11.59 -1.55
C GLY A 74 19.35 10.24 -0.89
N LYS A 75 19.40 10.21 0.44
CA LYS A 75 19.47 8.99 1.23
C LYS A 75 18.09 8.32 1.30
N VAL A 76 18.01 7.08 0.86
CA VAL A 76 16.72 6.37 0.65
C VAL A 76 16.50 5.28 1.69
N ALA A 77 15.38 5.35 2.41
CA ALA A 77 14.90 4.28 3.27
C ALA A 77 14.09 3.26 2.44
N ILE A 78 14.50 2.00 2.37
CA ILE A 78 13.68 0.91 1.84
C ILE A 78 12.99 0.23 3.02
N LYS A 79 11.72 0.58 3.26
CA LYS A 79 10.93 0.04 4.36
C LYS A 79 10.35 -1.31 3.99
N ILE A 80 10.78 -2.35 4.68
CA ILE A 80 10.29 -3.72 4.55
C ILE A 80 9.77 -4.25 5.89
N HIS A 81 9.12 -5.42 5.85
CA HIS A 81 8.89 -6.26 7.03
C HIS A 81 9.89 -7.42 7.00
N THR A 82 10.81 -7.43 7.94
CA THR A 82 11.92 -8.41 7.98
C THR A 82 11.50 -9.80 8.49
N GLY A 83 10.30 -9.90 9.09
CA GLY A 83 9.74 -11.14 9.62
C GLY A 83 10.32 -11.56 10.97
N GLU A 84 9.63 -12.47 11.66
CA GLU A 84 10.18 -13.20 12.80
C GLU A 84 11.20 -14.25 12.32
N LYS A 85 12.00 -14.79 13.25
CA LYS A 85 13.03 -15.82 12.94
C LYS A 85 12.44 -16.97 12.12
N ASN A 86 13.08 -17.29 11.00
CA ASN A 86 12.69 -18.35 10.10
C ASN A 86 11.25 -18.24 9.57
N GLY A 87 10.68 -17.05 9.53
CA GLY A 87 9.35 -16.82 8.96
C GLY A 87 9.28 -17.28 7.49
N PRO A 88 8.33 -18.18 7.13
CA PRO A 88 8.38 -18.88 5.84
C PRO A 88 7.95 -18.00 4.65
N ASN A 89 7.19 -16.94 4.90
CA ASN A 89 6.47 -16.21 3.85
C ASN A 89 7.10 -14.85 3.50
N ILE A 90 8.16 -14.43 4.20
CA ILE A 90 8.80 -13.11 3.97
C ILE A 90 9.27 -12.92 2.53
N LEU A 91 9.46 -11.69 2.11
CA LEU A 91 9.93 -11.37 0.76
C LEU A 91 11.23 -12.12 0.42
N PRO A 92 11.41 -12.59 -0.83
CA PRO A 92 12.66 -13.18 -1.28
C PRO A 92 13.82 -12.20 -1.14
N ARG A 93 14.93 -12.66 -0.54
CA ARG A 93 16.12 -11.81 -0.34
C ARG A 93 16.68 -11.27 -1.63
N GLU A 94 16.72 -12.09 -2.68
CA GLU A 94 17.19 -11.70 -4.02
C GLU A 94 16.35 -10.56 -4.61
N MET A 95 15.05 -10.50 -4.35
CA MET A 95 14.18 -9.42 -4.80
C MET A 95 14.50 -8.10 -4.10
N VAL A 96 14.63 -8.14 -2.77
CA VAL A 96 14.94 -6.96 -1.96
C VAL A 96 16.37 -6.47 -2.22
N MET A 97 17.32 -7.41 -2.34
CA MET A 97 18.73 -7.12 -2.70
C MET A 97 18.82 -6.43 -4.05
N ALA A 98 18.10 -6.94 -5.07
CA ALA A 98 18.11 -6.33 -6.39
C ALA A 98 17.60 -4.88 -6.38
N LEU A 99 16.52 -4.60 -5.63
CA LEU A 99 16.05 -3.22 -5.47
C LEU A 99 17.06 -2.36 -4.72
N GLN A 100 17.61 -2.85 -3.61
CA GLN A 100 18.58 -2.10 -2.80
C GLN A 100 19.84 -1.77 -3.60
N GLN A 101 20.35 -2.70 -4.42
CA GLN A 101 21.49 -2.46 -5.29
C GLN A 101 21.18 -1.50 -6.46
N HIS A 102 19.93 -1.46 -6.92
CA HIS A 102 19.49 -0.56 -7.98
C HIS A 102 19.28 0.88 -7.49
N VAL A 103 18.94 1.08 -6.22
CA VAL A 103 18.67 2.39 -5.63
C VAL A 103 19.93 2.92 -4.94
N PRO A 104 20.56 4.00 -5.48
CA PRO A 104 21.75 4.59 -4.87
C PRO A 104 21.47 5.09 -3.45
N ASP A 105 22.49 5.05 -2.59
CA ASP A 105 22.47 5.54 -1.20
C ASP A 105 21.24 5.05 -0.41
N SER A 106 20.92 3.75 -0.53
CA SER A 106 19.78 3.15 0.13
C SER A 106 20.15 2.16 1.22
N ASN A 107 19.34 2.17 2.30
CA ASN A 107 19.39 1.18 3.37
C ASN A 107 18.04 0.49 3.53
N LEU A 108 18.04 -0.76 3.96
CA LEU A 108 16.83 -1.36 4.51
C LEU A 108 16.53 -0.75 5.87
N VAL A 109 15.26 -0.52 6.17
CA VAL A 109 14.84 0.05 7.46
C VAL A 109 13.72 -0.74 8.11
N GLU A 110 13.77 -0.86 9.43
CA GLU A 110 12.79 -1.49 10.31
C GLU A 110 12.75 -0.83 11.68
N THR A 111 11.84 -1.26 12.56
CA THR A 111 11.78 -0.85 13.96
C THR A 111 11.55 -2.04 14.87
N ASN A 112 11.91 -1.91 16.15
CA ASN A 112 11.66 -2.93 17.16
C ASN A 112 10.16 -3.18 17.35
N THR A 113 9.78 -4.37 17.82
CA THR A 113 8.39 -4.71 18.09
C THR A 113 7.89 -4.18 19.42
N PHE A 114 6.58 -4.00 19.53
CA PHE A 114 5.89 -3.67 20.79
C PHE A 114 5.79 -4.88 21.71
N TYR A 115 5.47 -6.04 21.13
CA TYR A 115 5.39 -7.30 21.89
C TYR A 115 6.78 -7.89 22.16
N LYS A 116 6.90 -8.61 23.25
CA LYS A 116 8.12 -9.35 23.61
C LYS A 116 8.34 -10.52 22.64
N GLY A 117 9.52 -10.58 22.07
CA GLY A 117 9.92 -11.60 21.09
C GLY A 117 11.32 -11.31 20.56
N ASP A 118 11.70 -12.01 19.50
CA ASP A 118 13.05 -11.94 18.92
C ASP A 118 13.41 -10.56 18.33
N ARG A 119 12.43 -9.73 18.03
CA ARG A 119 12.62 -8.35 17.53
C ARG A 119 12.29 -7.28 18.57
N TYR A 120 12.18 -7.66 19.87
CA TYR A 120 11.82 -6.72 20.90
C TYR A 120 12.94 -5.75 21.25
N THR A 121 14.20 -6.20 21.31
CA THR A 121 15.38 -5.34 21.54
C THR A 121 16.19 -5.23 20.27
N THR A 122 16.91 -4.11 20.10
CA THR A 122 17.78 -3.93 18.95
C THR A 122 18.80 -5.05 18.80
N ALA A 123 19.39 -5.52 19.90
CA ALA A 123 20.35 -6.61 19.88
C ALA A 123 19.73 -7.93 19.35
N SER A 124 18.59 -8.37 19.90
CA SER A 124 17.91 -9.58 19.44
C SER A 124 17.33 -9.43 18.04
N HIS A 125 16.91 -8.21 17.68
CA HIS A 125 16.42 -7.91 16.33
C HIS A 125 17.55 -8.07 15.30
N ARG A 126 18.76 -7.58 15.57
CA ARG A 126 19.93 -7.78 14.68
C ARG A 126 20.27 -9.26 14.47
N GLU A 127 20.15 -10.10 15.52
CA GLU A 127 20.30 -11.54 15.35
C GLU A 127 19.20 -12.16 14.48
N THR A 128 17.96 -11.67 14.61
CA THR A 128 16.85 -12.10 13.75
C THR A 128 17.09 -11.72 12.29
N LEU A 129 17.63 -10.53 12.04
CA LEU A 129 18.00 -10.09 10.68
C LEU A 129 19.00 -11.04 10.04
N LYS A 130 20.07 -11.44 10.77
CA LYS A 130 21.07 -12.40 10.27
C LYS A 130 20.43 -13.76 9.96
N VAL A 131 19.62 -14.29 10.88
CA VAL A 131 18.95 -15.59 10.70
C VAL A 131 18.06 -15.58 9.45
N ASN A 132 17.39 -14.46 9.20
CA ASN A 132 16.51 -14.29 8.03
C ASN A 132 17.27 -13.91 6.75
N GLY A 133 18.62 -13.75 6.80
CA GLY A 133 19.45 -13.44 5.63
C GLY A 133 19.32 -12.00 5.14
N TRP A 134 19.09 -11.03 6.05
CA TRP A 134 19.03 -9.60 5.74
C TRP A 134 20.38 -8.88 5.92
N ASP A 135 21.47 -9.62 6.07
CA ASP A 135 22.82 -9.12 6.31
C ASP A 135 23.62 -8.78 5.04
N PHE A 136 22.99 -8.81 3.87
CA PHE A 136 23.61 -8.42 2.60
C PHE A 136 23.82 -6.89 2.47
N CYS A 137 23.16 -6.11 3.30
CA CYS A 137 23.36 -4.67 3.40
C CYS A 137 23.09 -4.18 4.84
N THR A 138 23.35 -2.90 5.11
CA THR A 138 22.97 -2.30 6.39
C THR A 138 21.46 -2.26 6.54
N VAL A 139 20.94 -2.80 7.66
CA VAL A 139 19.56 -2.63 8.10
C VAL A 139 19.56 -1.66 9.28
N ASP A 140 18.96 -0.48 9.09
CA ASP A 140 18.78 0.51 10.15
C ASP A 140 17.55 0.14 10.99
N ILE A 141 17.74 -0.16 12.26
CA ILE A 141 16.66 -0.29 13.24
C ILE A 141 16.35 1.11 13.77
N MET A 142 15.48 1.82 13.05
CA MET A 142 15.30 3.27 13.13
C MET A 142 14.98 3.81 14.52
N ASP A 143 14.48 2.99 15.44
CA ASP A 143 14.15 3.36 16.82
C ASP A 143 15.25 3.01 17.83
N GLU A 144 16.45 2.58 17.40
CA GLU A 144 17.55 2.28 18.31
C GLU A 144 18.10 3.53 19.03
N GLU A 145 18.02 4.69 18.41
CA GLU A 145 18.41 5.98 18.99
C GLU A 145 17.24 6.74 19.63
N GLY A 146 16.08 6.08 19.77
CA GLY A 146 14.87 6.66 20.37
C GLY A 146 13.81 7.07 19.35
N ALA A 147 12.97 8.02 19.75
CA ALA A 147 11.79 8.43 19.02
C ALA A 147 11.67 9.95 18.90
N VAL A 148 10.83 10.41 18.00
CA VAL A 148 10.47 11.82 17.78
C VAL A 148 8.96 11.91 17.59
N MET A 149 8.34 12.99 18.05
CA MET A 149 6.93 13.26 17.81
C MET A 149 6.78 14.00 16.49
N LEU A 150 5.99 13.43 15.57
CA LEU A 150 5.62 14.06 14.31
C LEU A 150 4.15 14.45 14.33
N PRO A 151 3.78 15.63 13.79
CA PRO A 151 2.40 16.10 13.78
C PRO A 151 1.51 15.22 12.88
N VAL A 152 0.28 14.98 13.32
CA VAL A 152 -0.79 14.32 12.54
C VAL A 152 -1.81 15.39 12.17
N LYS A 153 -1.63 16.01 11.00
CA LYS A 153 -2.50 17.09 10.55
C LYS A 153 -3.92 16.58 10.30
N GLY A 154 -4.89 17.14 11.04
CA GLY A 154 -6.28 16.75 10.93
C GLY A 154 -6.63 15.40 11.56
N GLY A 155 -5.74 14.82 12.36
CA GLY A 155 -6.00 13.60 13.11
C GLY A 155 -7.16 13.78 14.10
N LYS A 156 -8.01 12.77 14.20
CA LYS A 156 -9.11 12.72 15.17
C LYS A 156 -8.68 12.12 16.49
N HIS A 157 -7.70 11.22 16.42
CA HIS A 157 -7.23 10.44 17.56
C HIS A 157 -5.88 10.91 18.08
N PHE A 158 -5.02 11.39 17.16
CA PHE A 158 -3.69 11.87 17.47
C PHE A 158 -3.47 13.29 16.96
N GLN A 159 -2.86 14.13 17.78
CA GLN A 159 -2.29 15.40 17.33
C GLN A 159 -0.86 15.20 16.83
N GLU A 160 -0.16 14.25 17.44
CA GLU A 160 1.21 13.86 17.12
C GLU A 160 1.34 12.35 17.25
N MET A 161 2.28 11.78 16.50
CA MET A 161 2.60 10.34 16.53
C MET A 161 4.07 10.14 16.84
N SER A 162 4.37 9.23 17.77
CA SER A 162 5.74 8.86 18.09
C SER A 162 6.33 7.95 17.02
N ILE A 163 7.31 8.44 16.32
CA ILE A 163 7.99 7.82 15.18
C ILE A 163 9.46 7.54 15.53
N ALA A 164 10.01 6.49 14.96
CA ALA A 164 11.42 6.12 15.12
C ALA A 164 12.34 7.26 14.66
N LYS A 165 13.28 7.67 15.52
CA LYS A 165 14.10 8.88 15.35
C LYS A 165 14.94 8.85 14.06
N ASN A 166 15.55 7.71 13.74
CA ASN A 166 16.42 7.60 12.57
C ASN A 166 15.68 7.72 11.23
N MET A 167 14.33 7.67 11.21
CA MET A 167 13.58 7.98 10.02
C MET A 167 13.90 9.39 9.47
N LEU A 168 14.22 10.32 10.34
CA LEU A 168 14.57 11.70 9.97
C LEU A 168 15.92 11.83 9.21
N ASN A 169 16.71 10.76 9.18
CA ASN A 169 18.00 10.73 8.48
C ASN A 169 17.85 10.41 6.98
N TYR A 170 16.63 10.21 6.48
CA TYR A 170 16.35 9.85 5.11
C TYR A 170 15.60 10.95 4.37
N ASP A 171 15.99 11.18 3.12
CA ASP A 171 15.35 12.15 2.23
C ASP A 171 14.14 11.56 1.52
N SER A 172 14.17 10.25 1.28
CA SER A 172 13.11 9.53 0.55
C SER A 172 12.81 8.17 1.16
N MET A 173 11.60 7.64 0.89
CA MET A 173 11.21 6.31 1.34
C MET A 173 10.57 5.48 0.22
N ILE A 174 11.02 4.22 0.09
CA ILE A 174 10.37 3.18 -0.71
C ILE A 174 9.71 2.20 0.24
N VAL A 175 8.39 2.11 0.19
CA VAL A 175 7.63 1.16 1.01
C VAL A 175 7.45 -0.13 0.22
N LEU A 176 8.35 -1.10 0.42
CA LEU A 176 8.29 -2.39 -0.23
C LEU A 176 7.56 -3.38 0.70
N THR A 177 6.36 -3.73 0.34
CA THR A 177 5.43 -4.47 1.19
C THR A 177 5.18 -5.88 0.67
N HIS A 178 5.43 -6.88 1.51
CA HIS A 178 4.80 -8.19 1.37
C HIS A 178 3.32 -8.03 1.76
N PHE A 179 2.41 -8.13 0.78
CA PHE A 179 0.97 -8.04 1.04
C PHE A 179 0.42 -9.38 1.56
N LYS A 180 -0.36 -9.36 2.63
CA LYS A 180 -0.85 -10.57 3.32
C LYS A 180 -2.02 -10.26 4.25
N GLY A 181 -2.62 -11.28 4.82
CA GLY A 181 -3.58 -11.15 5.92
C GLY A 181 -2.95 -10.61 7.20
N HIS A 182 -3.77 -10.27 8.18
CA HIS A 182 -3.33 -9.84 9.49
C HIS A 182 -4.40 -10.11 10.56
N THR A 183 -3.98 -10.65 11.68
CA THR A 183 -4.87 -11.10 12.77
C THR A 183 -5.73 -9.97 13.34
N MET A 184 -5.17 -8.76 13.52
CA MET A 184 -5.89 -7.59 14.07
C MET A 184 -6.41 -6.68 12.95
N GLY A 185 -5.62 -6.39 11.94
CA GLY A 185 -5.90 -5.39 10.90
C GLY A 185 -6.62 -5.93 9.66
N GLY A 186 -6.93 -7.23 9.60
CA GLY A 186 -7.50 -7.87 8.41
C GLY A 186 -6.47 -8.11 7.32
N PHE A 187 -5.74 -7.09 6.91
CA PHE A 187 -4.62 -7.20 5.96
C PHE A 187 -3.45 -6.29 6.34
N GLY A 188 -2.29 -6.58 5.78
CA GLY A 188 -1.09 -5.76 5.85
C GLY A 188 -0.64 -5.34 4.46
N GLY A 189 -1.04 -4.14 4.04
CA GLY A 189 -0.59 -3.44 2.85
C GLY A 189 0.46 -2.37 3.17
N SER A 190 0.70 -1.45 2.24
CA SER A 190 1.66 -0.36 2.40
C SER A 190 1.31 0.55 3.57
N MET A 191 0.01 0.85 3.76
CA MET A 191 -0.43 1.68 4.89
C MET A 191 -0.01 1.07 6.23
N LYS A 192 -0.34 -0.21 6.45
CA LYS A 192 0.06 -0.90 7.69
C LYS A 192 1.58 -1.01 7.83
N ASN A 193 2.31 -1.22 6.71
CA ASN A 193 3.76 -1.34 6.75
C ASN A 193 4.42 -0.10 7.36
N ILE A 194 4.02 1.11 6.96
CA ILE A 194 4.56 2.35 7.53
C ILE A 194 3.91 2.73 8.86
N ALA A 195 2.60 2.49 9.03
CA ALA A 195 1.88 2.85 10.26
C ALA A 195 2.48 2.18 11.49
N ILE A 196 2.73 0.88 11.40
CA ILE A 196 3.35 0.09 12.48
C ILE A 196 4.89 0.15 12.39
N GLY A 197 5.42 0.05 11.17
CA GLY A 197 6.85 -0.14 10.94
C GLY A 197 7.69 1.12 11.03
N ASN A 198 7.11 2.33 11.12
CA ASN A 198 7.82 3.56 11.38
C ASN A 198 7.52 4.13 12.79
N ALA A 199 6.44 3.70 13.43
CA ALA A 199 6.22 3.94 14.85
C ALA A 199 7.33 3.27 15.68
N ASP A 200 7.89 3.96 16.65
CA ASP A 200 8.88 3.35 17.54
C ASP A 200 8.28 2.22 18.39
N GLY A 201 9.12 1.26 18.77
CA GLY A 201 8.71 0.04 19.43
C GLY A 201 8.13 0.20 20.83
N ARG A 202 8.25 1.36 21.46
CA ARG A 202 7.86 1.57 22.88
C ARG A 202 6.66 2.49 22.99
N ILE A 203 6.75 3.71 22.51
CA ILE A 203 5.70 4.72 22.64
C ILE A 203 4.74 4.65 21.45
N GLY A 204 5.27 4.78 20.23
CA GLY A 204 4.44 4.88 19.03
C GLY A 204 3.58 3.64 18.78
N LYS A 205 4.16 2.45 18.90
CA LYS A 205 3.37 1.22 18.78
C LYS A 205 2.36 1.04 19.91
N ALA A 206 2.69 1.48 21.14
CA ALA A 206 1.71 1.50 22.24
C ALA A 206 0.52 2.42 21.90
N MET A 207 0.78 3.64 21.44
CA MET A 207 -0.28 4.60 21.04
C MET A 207 -1.28 4.00 20.05
N LEU A 208 -0.83 3.10 19.15
CA LEU A 208 -1.69 2.45 18.17
C LEU A 208 -2.65 1.42 18.80
N HIS A 209 -2.24 0.77 19.88
CA HIS A 209 -2.93 -0.41 20.42
C HIS A 209 -3.70 -0.12 21.71
N THR A 210 -3.29 0.88 22.49
CA THR A 210 -3.85 1.12 23.82
C THR A 210 -3.67 2.54 24.32
N SER A 211 -4.54 2.96 25.23
CA SER A 211 -4.33 4.12 26.12
C SER A 211 -3.97 3.66 27.55
N ASP A 212 -4.11 2.36 27.84
CA ASP A 212 -3.84 1.77 29.14
C ASP A 212 -2.66 0.79 29.06
N PRO A 213 -1.50 1.11 29.65
CA PRO A 213 -0.34 0.22 29.66
C PRO A 213 -0.59 -1.14 30.32
N SER A 214 -1.61 -1.25 31.21
CA SER A 214 -2.00 -2.51 31.84
C SER A 214 -2.78 -3.44 30.90
N ASN A 215 -3.37 -2.88 29.83
CA ASN A 215 -4.10 -3.60 28.78
C ASN A 215 -3.52 -3.27 27.40
N PRO A 216 -2.41 -3.90 26.98
CA PRO A 216 -1.66 -3.50 25.80
C PRO A 216 -2.41 -3.69 24.45
N TRP A 217 -3.59 -4.33 24.47
CA TRP A 217 -4.42 -4.60 23.29
C TRP A 217 -5.86 -4.11 23.47
N GLU A 218 -6.01 -2.94 24.13
CA GLU A 218 -7.28 -2.38 24.55
C GLU A 218 -8.19 -2.00 23.38
N TYR A 219 -7.63 -1.42 22.32
CA TYR A 219 -8.43 -0.80 21.29
C TYR A 219 -9.20 -1.82 20.44
N SER A 220 -10.45 -1.44 20.10
CA SER A 220 -11.24 -2.18 19.11
C SER A 220 -10.53 -2.23 17.76
N GLN A 221 -10.92 -3.20 16.93
CA GLN A 221 -10.36 -3.32 15.58
C GLN A 221 -10.53 -2.05 14.77
N GLU A 222 -11.70 -1.39 14.82
CA GLU A 222 -11.95 -0.14 14.10
C GLU A 222 -11.02 0.98 14.58
N ARG A 223 -10.91 1.16 15.90
CA ARG A 223 -10.02 2.18 16.48
C ARG A 223 -8.57 1.92 16.09
N PHE A 224 -8.11 0.69 16.14
CA PHE A 224 -6.77 0.31 15.74
C PHE A 224 -6.49 0.66 14.27
N MET A 225 -7.46 0.43 13.36
CA MET A 225 -7.28 0.77 11.94
C MET A 225 -7.28 2.27 11.67
N GLU A 226 -8.11 3.02 12.40
CA GLU A 226 -8.11 4.47 12.33
C GLU A 226 -6.79 5.05 12.87
N ASN A 227 -6.30 4.52 14.00
CA ASN A 227 -5.00 4.88 14.56
C ASN A 227 -3.86 4.59 13.58
N MET A 228 -3.88 3.44 12.88
CA MET A 228 -2.90 3.11 11.86
C MET A 228 -2.92 4.12 10.69
N ALA A 229 -4.10 4.51 10.23
CA ALA A 229 -4.22 5.49 9.15
C ALA A 229 -3.63 6.85 9.56
N GLU A 230 -3.85 7.29 10.79
CA GLU A 230 -3.29 8.54 11.32
C GLU A 230 -1.76 8.44 11.54
N SER A 231 -1.26 7.30 11.98
CA SER A 231 0.18 7.04 12.07
C SER A 231 0.86 7.05 10.69
N ALA A 232 0.25 6.40 9.71
CA ALA A 232 0.73 6.42 8.33
C ALA A 232 0.76 7.85 7.78
N LYS A 233 -0.25 8.67 8.13
CA LYS A 233 -0.31 10.07 7.73
C LYS A 233 0.87 10.88 8.24
N ALA A 234 1.32 10.69 9.48
CA ALA A 234 2.53 11.36 9.99
C ALA A 234 3.75 11.09 9.11
N THR A 235 3.93 9.84 8.67
CA THR A 235 5.01 9.45 7.75
C THR A 235 4.83 10.05 6.35
N THR A 236 3.62 9.95 5.78
CA THR A 236 3.36 10.45 4.42
C THR A 236 3.47 11.98 4.35
N ASP A 237 3.02 12.69 5.38
CA ASP A 237 3.15 14.15 5.46
C ASP A 237 4.62 14.58 5.62
N PHE A 238 5.45 13.77 6.30
CA PHE A 238 6.88 14.05 6.47
C PHE A 238 7.64 13.94 5.14
N PHE A 239 7.45 12.86 4.38
CA PHE A 239 8.15 12.65 3.11
C PHE A 239 7.49 13.40 1.93
N GLY A 240 6.21 13.75 2.03
CA GLY A 240 5.49 14.45 0.95
C GLY A 240 5.48 13.63 -0.36
N LYS A 241 6.18 14.12 -1.40
CA LYS A 241 6.29 13.41 -2.69
C LYS A 241 7.44 12.40 -2.73
N GLN A 242 8.35 12.44 -1.78
CA GLN A 242 9.52 11.58 -1.70
C GLN A 242 9.22 10.22 -1.06
N ILE A 243 7.98 9.73 -1.19
CA ILE A 243 7.59 8.40 -0.73
C ILE A 243 6.78 7.67 -1.81
N ILE A 244 7.13 6.41 -2.07
CA ILE A 244 6.46 5.55 -3.04
C ILE A 244 6.14 4.19 -2.42
N TYR A 245 5.18 3.49 -3.02
CA TYR A 245 4.60 2.28 -2.46
C TYR A 245 4.59 1.14 -3.46
N ILE A 246 5.08 -0.03 -3.05
CA ILE A 246 5.12 -1.24 -3.85
C ILE A 246 4.57 -2.39 -3.00
N ASN A 247 3.47 -3.00 -3.45
CA ASN A 247 2.88 -4.19 -2.84
C ASN A 247 3.20 -5.44 -3.66
N VAL A 248 3.79 -6.43 -3.02
CA VAL A 248 4.10 -7.74 -3.61
C VAL A 248 3.08 -8.75 -3.09
N LEU A 249 2.18 -9.18 -3.97
CA LEU A 249 1.09 -10.12 -3.70
C LEU A 249 1.54 -11.54 -4.03
N ARG A 250 2.34 -12.12 -3.14
CA ARG A 250 2.86 -13.50 -3.22
C ARG A 250 2.87 -14.16 -1.84
N ASN A 251 2.76 -15.48 -1.79
CA ASN A 251 2.74 -16.23 -0.51
C ASN A 251 1.83 -15.57 0.54
N MET A 252 0.66 -15.14 0.11
CA MET A 252 -0.27 -14.38 0.93
C MET A 252 -0.97 -15.29 1.96
N SER A 253 -0.32 -15.48 3.12
CA SER A 253 -0.97 -16.10 4.26
C SER A 253 -2.08 -15.22 4.81
N VAL A 254 -3.06 -15.81 5.48
CA VAL A 254 -4.04 -15.09 6.31
C VAL A 254 -3.39 -14.43 7.52
N ASP A 255 -2.17 -14.85 7.88
CA ASP A 255 -1.40 -14.30 8.98
C ASP A 255 -0.27 -13.39 8.48
N CYS A 256 0.15 -12.50 9.36
CA CYS A 256 1.28 -11.60 9.10
C CYS A 256 2.62 -12.36 9.30
N ASP A 257 3.68 -11.87 8.65
CA ASP A 257 5.04 -12.36 8.89
C ASP A 257 5.49 -12.22 10.36
N CYS A 258 4.75 -11.46 11.17
CA CYS A 258 4.94 -11.41 12.62
C CYS A 258 4.46 -12.67 13.36
N ALA A 259 3.77 -13.57 12.71
CA ALA A 259 3.44 -14.89 13.27
C ALA A 259 4.62 -15.88 13.15
N GLY A 260 5.64 -15.56 12.37
CA GLY A 260 6.83 -16.39 12.18
C GLY A 260 6.47 -17.81 11.69
N LEU A 261 7.00 -18.82 12.37
CA LEU A 261 6.73 -20.23 12.06
C LEU A 261 5.27 -20.67 12.33
N ALA A 262 4.51 -19.90 13.10
CA ALA A 262 3.10 -20.18 13.38
C ALA A 262 2.16 -19.63 12.30
N ALA A 263 2.66 -18.91 11.30
CA ALA A 263 1.83 -18.41 10.20
C ALA A 263 1.18 -19.57 9.44
N ALA A 264 -0.13 -19.45 9.19
CA ALA A 264 -0.85 -20.41 8.36
C ALA A 264 -0.25 -20.47 6.94
N PRO A 265 -0.22 -21.65 6.30
CA PRO A 265 0.22 -21.74 4.91
C PRO A 265 -0.63 -20.84 4.00
N PRO A 266 -0.03 -20.20 2.98
CA PRO A 266 -0.78 -19.45 1.98
C PRO A 266 -1.73 -20.36 1.20
N THR A 267 -3.01 -19.97 1.09
CA THR A 267 -4.04 -20.65 0.28
C THR A 267 -4.45 -19.79 -0.93
N THR A 268 -4.21 -18.48 -0.87
CA THR A 268 -4.46 -17.56 -1.97
C THR A 268 -3.28 -17.58 -2.95
N PRO A 269 -3.53 -17.75 -4.27
CA PRO A 269 -2.47 -17.78 -5.26
C PRO A 269 -1.73 -16.45 -5.36
N ASP A 270 -0.49 -16.51 -5.82
CA ASP A 270 0.30 -15.34 -6.17
C ASP A 270 -0.38 -14.54 -7.29
N ILE A 271 -0.40 -13.21 -7.17
CA ILE A 271 -1.11 -12.33 -8.12
C ILE A 271 -0.12 -11.48 -8.92
N GLY A 272 0.86 -10.87 -8.26
CA GLY A 272 1.77 -9.94 -8.92
C GLY A 272 2.34 -8.86 -8.01
N ILE A 273 2.88 -7.81 -8.64
CA ILE A 273 3.45 -6.63 -7.98
C ILE A 273 2.67 -5.40 -8.43
N LEU A 274 2.26 -4.56 -7.49
CA LEU A 274 1.64 -3.26 -7.75
C LEU A 274 2.56 -2.14 -7.26
N ALA A 275 2.57 -1.02 -7.98
CA ALA A 275 3.37 0.15 -7.62
C ALA A 275 2.60 1.45 -7.87
N SER A 276 2.68 2.40 -6.93
CA SER A 276 2.02 3.71 -7.03
C SER A 276 2.74 4.76 -6.18
N THR A 277 2.56 6.02 -6.50
CA THR A 277 2.91 7.15 -5.64
C THR A 277 1.80 7.48 -4.62
N ASP A 278 0.67 6.76 -4.66
CA ASP A 278 -0.48 6.95 -3.78
C ASP A 278 -0.73 5.68 -2.95
N ILE A 279 -0.64 5.82 -1.63
CA ILE A 279 -0.75 4.71 -0.68
C ILE A 279 -2.17 4.10 -0.67
N LEU A 280 -3.21 4.93 -0.76
CA LEU A 280 -4.59 4.45 -0.79
C LEU A 280 -4.87 3.69 -2.09
N ALA A 281 -4.38 4.21 -3.22
CA ALA A 281 -4.59 3.59 -4.52
C ALA A 281 -3.92 2.21 -4.61
N VAL A 282 -2.67 2.06 -4.14
CA VAL A 282 -1.97 0.77 -4.20
C VAL A 282 -2.62 -0.28 -3.30
N ASP A 283 -3.02 0.08 -2.08
CA ASP A 283 -3.68 -0.85 -1.16
C ASP A 283 -5.09 -1.20 -1.65
N GLN A 284 -5.86 -0.22 -2.16
CA GLN A 284 -7.20 -0.46 -2.73
C GLN A 284 -7.13 -1.37 -3.98
N ALA A 285 -6.16 -1.14 -4.87
CA ALA A 285 -5.97 -1.99 -6.04
C ALA A 285 -5.57 -3.42 -5.66
N SER A 286 -4.74 -3.58 -4.62
CA SER A 286 -4.37 -4.89 -4.10
C SER A 286 -5.59 -5.66 -3.60
N ILE A 287 -6.47 -5.02 -2.85
CA ILE A 287 -7.75 -5.62 -2.38
C ILE A 287 -8.65 -5.99 -3.57
N TYR A 288 -8.77 -5.12 -4.58
CA TYR A 288 -9.58 -5.41 -5.77
C TYR A 288 -9.09 -6.65 -6.53
N LEU A 289 -7.78 -6.81 -6.68
CA LEU A 289 -7.22 -7.99 -7.35
C LEU A 289 -7.49 -9.28 -6.56
N ILE A 290 -7.39 -9.24 -5.23
CA ILE A 290 -7.72 -10.39 -4.38
C ILE A 290 -9.21 -10.72 -4.49
N PHE A 291 -10.09 -9.74 -4.38
CA PHE A 291 -11.55 -9.94 -4.40
C PHE A 291 -12.07 -10.36 -5.80
N ALA A 292 -11.30 -10.08 -6.85
CA ALA A 292 -11.59 -10.53 -8.22
C ALA A 292 -11.20 -12.00 -8.49
N LEU A 293 -10.48 -12.67 -7.59
CA LEU A 293 -10.16 -14.08 -7.72
C LEU A 293 -11.42 -14.94 -7.61
N PRO A 294 -11.42 -16.18 -8.17
CA PRO A 294 -12.46 -17.15 -7.92
C PRO A 294 -12.71 -17.39 -6.43
N ASP A 295 -13.95 -17.66 -6.02
CA ASP A 295 -14.33 -17.74 -4.60
C ASP A 295 -13.47 -18.72 -3.81
N ALA A 296 -13.20 -19.90 -4.34
CA ALA A 296 -12.35 -20.88 -3.66
C ALA A 296 -10.89 -20.41 -3.44
N ALA A 297 -10.39 -19.51 -4.30
CA ALA A 297 -9.01 -19.02 -4.24
C ALA A 297 -8.83 -17.80 -3.29
N LYS A 298 -9.88 -17.04 -3.08
CA LYS A 298 -9.84 -15.83 -2.24
C LYS A 298 -10.42 -16.04 -0.85
N HIS A 299 -11.20 -17.11 -0.64
CA HIS A 299 -12.06 -17.33 0.53
C HIS A 299 -11.37 -16.98 1.85
N ASP A 300 -10.26 -17.63 2.16
CA ASP A 300 -9.61 -17.50 3.47
C ASP A 300 -9.07 -16.09 3.72
N LEU A 301 -8.45 -15.49 2.69
CA LEU A 301 -7.90 -14.15 2.80
C LEU A 301 -9.00 -13.09 2.82
N GLN A 302 -10.04 -13.25 2.00
CA GLN A 302 -11.22 -12.37 2.02
C GLN A 302 -11.92 -12.45 3.37
N GLU A 303 -12.16 -13.65 3.90
CA GLU A 303 -12.75 -13.84 5.23
C GLU A 303 -11.93 -13.14 6.31
N ARG A 304 -10.59 -13.29 6.30
CA ARG A 304 -9.72 -12.60 7.25
C ARG A 304 -9.85 -11.08 7.14
N ILE A 305 -9.89 -10.54 5.92
CA ILE A 305 -10.02 -9.09 5.68
C ILE A 305 -11.37 -8.58 6.21
N GLU A 306 -12.45 -9.28 5.90
CA GLU A 306 -13.82 -8.86 6.24
C GLU A 306 -14.13 -9.06 7.72
N SER A 307 -13.80 -10.23 8.30
CA SER A 307 -14.07 -10.54 9.72
C SER A 307 -13.31 -9.62 10.68
N ARG A 308 -12.17 -9.10 10.27
CA ARG A 308 -11.39 -8.11 11.02
C ARG A 308 -11.72 -6.67 10.65
N ARG A 309 -12.76 -6.44 9.81
CA ARG A 309 -13.15 -5.11 9.30
C ARG A 309 -12.00 -4.38 8.61
N GLY A 310 -11.10 -5.14 7.93
CA GLY A 310 -9.86 -4.62 7.34
C GLY A 310 -10.06 -3.48 6.37
N LEU A 311 -11.21 -3.43 5.66
CA LEU A 311 -11.55 -2.35 4.74
C LEU A 311 -11.71 -0.98 5.43
N ARG A 312 -11.80 -0.94 6.78
CA ARG A 312 -11.80 0.33 7.52
C ARG A 312 -10.50 1.10 7.31
N GLN A 313 -9.37 0.41 7.13
CA GLN A 313 -8.09 1.04 6.77
C GLN A 313 -8.25 1.97 5.55
N LEU A 314 -8.88 1.47 4.48
CA LEU A 314 -9.09 2.22 3.23
C LEU A 314 -10.16 3.31 3.37
N SER A 315 -11.27 3.02 4.04
CA SER A 315 -12.38 3.97 4.15
C SER A 315 -12.05 5.16 5.05
N TYR A 316 -11.15 5.01 6.00
CA TYR A 316 -10.73 6.10 6.89
C TYR A 316 -9.67 7.01 6.25
N MET A 317 -8.91 6.52 5.29
CA MET A 317 -7.90 7.31 4.56
C MET A 317 -8.49 8.21 3.47
N LYS A 318 -9.75 7.98 3.08
CA LYS A 318 -10.49 8.81 2.11
C LYS A 318 -10.91 10.14 2.74
#